data_0165a864661bbd3a59ce9a95f6394644
#
_entry.id   0165a864661bbd3a59ce9a95f6394644
#
_cell.length_a   1.000
_cell.length_b   1.000
_cell.length_c   1.000
_cell.angle_alpha   90.00
_cell.angle_beta   90.00
_cell.angle_gamma   90.00
#
_symmetry.space_group_name_H-M   'P 1'
#
loop_
_entity.id
_entity.type
_entity.pdbx_description
1 polymer ?
#
loop_
_entity_poly.entity_id
_entity_poly.type
_entity_poly.pdbx_seq_one_letter_code
_entity_poly.pdbx_strand_id
1 'polypeptide(L)'
;MDDGLQRLTQPLVREGGRLRPASWDEALAATAAGFEKARALGPNGFGMFSCSKTTNEMNFMAQKFTRVVMGSNNVDSCNRT
;
A
#
# COMPACT_ATOMS: atom_id res chain seq x y z
N MET A 1 23.93 -10.70 -7.01
CA MET A 1 24.13 -10.19 -7.79
C MET A 1 23.78 -9.05 -7.90
N ASP A 2 24.28 -8.27 -8.26
CA ASP A 2 23.82 -7.19 -8.26
C ASP A 2 24.10 -6.46 -9.42
N ASP A 3 23.55 -6.33 -10.35
CA ASP A 3 23.64 -5.59 -11.52
C ASP A 3 23.49 -4.13 -11.28
N GLY A 4 24.01 -3.61 -10.25
CA GLY A 4 23.84 -2.22 -9.89
C GLY A 4 22.57 -1.96 -9.13
N LEU A 5 21.80 -2.98 -8.86
CA LEU A 5 20.56 -2.83 -8.10
C LEU A 5 20.84 -3.09 -6.64
N GLN A 6 20.16 -2.34 -5.79
CA GLN A 6 20.26 -2.54 -4.37
C GLN A 6 18.87 -2.64 -3.81
N ARG A 7 18.70 -3.53 -2.84
CA ARG A 7 17.42 -3.61 -2.16
C ARG A 7 17.32 -2.46 -1.17
N LEU A 8 16.17 -1.81 -1.16
CA LEU A 8 15.95 -0.72 -0.21
C LEU A 8 15.93 -1.28 1.21
N THR A 9 16.67 -0.62 2.09
CA THR A 9 16.67 -0.99 3.49
C THR A 9 16.04 0.09 4.34
N GLN A 10 15.57 1.16 3.72
CA GLN A 10 14.98 2.28 4.41
C GLN A 10 13.86 2.83 3.56
N PRO A 11 12.73 3.21 4.15
CA PRO A 11 11.63 3.75 3.38
C PRO A 11 12.01 5.08 2.74
N LEU A 12 11.37 5.38 1.63
CA LEU A 12 11.56 6.64 0.93
C LEU A 12 10.24 7.38 0.88
N VAL A 13 10.29 8.68 1.05
CA VAL A 13 9.12 9.52 0.99
C VAL A 13 9.36 10.60 -0.05
N ARG A 14 8.33 10.90 -0.83
CA ARG A 14 8.47 11.93 -1.86
C ARG A 14 8.28 13.30 -1.25
N GLU A 15 9.20 14.19 -1.54
CA GLU A 15 9.11 15.54 -1.06
C GLU A 15 9.70 16.45 -2.11
N GLY A 16 8.93 17.42 -2.57
CA GLY A 16 9.40 18.34 -3.59
C GLY A 16 9.72 17.69 -4.91
N GLY A 17 9.04 16.60 -5.24
CA GLY A 17 9.29 15.91 -6.49
C GLY A 17 10.44 14.92 -6.43
N ARG A 18 11.07 14.74 -5.28
CA ARG A 18 12.19 13.83 -5.14
C ARG A 18 11.90 12.87 -4.01
N LEU A 19 12.45 11.66 -4.12
CA LEU A 19 12.36 10.68 -3.06
C LEU A 19 13.51 10.93 -2.10
N ARG A 20 13.23 10.91 -0.82
CA ARG A 20 14.26 11.05 0.21
C ARG A 20 14.11 9.96 1.25
N PRO A 21 15.20 9.56 1.89
CA PRO A 21 15.10 8.58 2.97
C PRO A 21 14.28 9.12 4.12
N ALA A 22 13.52 8.24 4.75
CA ALA A 22 12.65 8.62 5.86
C ALA A 22 12.67 7.53 6.89
N SER A 23 12.26 7.87 8.12
CA SER A 23 12.11 6.86 9.15
C SER A 23 10.82 6.09 8.89
N TRP A 24 10.71 4.93 9.53
CA TRP A 24 9.47 4.15 9.41
C TRP A 24 8.28 4.91 9.96
N ASP A 25 8.47 5.65 11.05
CA ASP A 25 7.38 6.44 11.61
C ASP A 25 6.90 7.48 10.61
N GLU A 26 7.83 8.14 9.95
CA GLU A 26 7.49 9.16 8.97
C GLU A 26 6.80 8.54 7.76
N ALA A 27 7.30 7.43 7.29
CA ALA A 27 6.73 6.76 6.12
C ALA A 27 5.32 6.28 6.41
N LEU A 28 5.09 5.70 7.60
CA LEU A 28 3.77 5.23 7.97
C LEU A 28 2.80 6.40 8.15
N ALA A 29 3.28 7.52 8.69
CA ALA A 29 2.42 8.70 8.83
C ALA A 29 2.02 9.23 7.46
N ALA A 30 2.94 9.24 6.50
CA ALA A 30 2.62 9.70 5.15
C ALA A 30 1.61 8.76 4.48
N THR A 31 1.77 7.46 4.69
CA THR A 31 0.86 6.47 4.15
C THR A 31 -0.54 6.65 4.73
N ALA A 32 -0.62 6.83 6.05
CA ALA A 32 -1.91 7.02 6.70
C ALA A 32 -2.59 8.29 6.22
N ALA A 33 -1.83 9.36 6.01
CA ALA A 33 -2.40 10.61 5.52
C ALA A 33 -2.96 10.42 4.11
N GLY A 34 -2.26 9.67 3.27
CA GLY A 34 -2.76 9.39 1.92
C GLY A 34 -4.03 8.57 1.95
N PHE A 35 -4.10 7.57 2.82
CA PHE A 35 -5.30 6.76 2.95
C PHE A 35 -6.48 7.58 3.48
N GLU A 36 -6.23 8.53 4.38
CA GLU A 36 -7.30 9.38 4.88
C GLU A 36 -7.88 10.23 3.77
N LYS A 37 -7.03 10.75 2.89
CA LYS A 37 -7.52 11.53 1.76
C LYS A 37 -8.35 10.66 0.82
N ALA A 38 -7.90 9.46 0.56
CA ALA A 38 -8.63 8.56 -0.31
C ALA A 38 -9.97 8.18 0.29
N ARG A 39 -9.99 7.97 1.60
CA ARG A 39 -11.21 7.58 2.28
C ARG A 39 -12.24 8.69 2.22
N ALA A 40 -11.80 9.94 2.26
CA ALA A 40 -12.72 11.08 2.20
C ALA A 40 -13.41 11.18 0.84
N LEU A 41 -12.88 10.53 -0.19
CA LEU A 41 -13.51 10.52 -1.50
C LEU A 41 -14.61 9.46 -1.62
N GLY A 42 -14.83 8.66 -0.59
CA GLY A 42 -15.85 7.63 -0.61
C GLY A 42 -15.28 6.28 -1.01
N PRO A 43 -16.14 5.26 -1.16
CA PRO A 43 -15.66 3.90 -1.40
C PRO A 43 -14.84 3.74 -2.67
N ASN A 44 -15.06 4.58 -3.67
CA ASN A 44 -14.32 4.46 -4.92
C ASN A 44 -13.01 5.24 -4.91
N GLY A 45 -12.64 5.82 -3.79
CA GLY A 45 -11.34 6.48 -3.67
C GLY A 45 -10.22 5.51 -3.37
N PHE A 46 -10.51 4.23 -3.18
CA PHE A 46 -9.51 3.26 -2.81
C PHE A 46 -9.75 1.93 -3.51
N GLY A 47 -8.69 1.30 -3.92
CA GLY A 47 -8.76 -0.04 -4.49
C GLY A 47 -7.56 -0.83 -4.02
N MET A 48 -7.70 -2.14 -3.98
CA MET A 48 -6.66 -3.02 -3.52
C MET A 48 -6.52 -4.20 -4.48
N PHE A 49 -5.28 -4.48 -4.89
CA PHE A 49 -4.99 -5.71 -5.59
C PHE A 49 -4.33 -6.65 -4.59
N SER A 50 -4.90 -7.83 -4.45
CA SER A 50 -4.31 -8.85 -3.63
C SER A 50 -3.79 -9.94 -4.56
N CYS A 51 -2.91 -10.77 -4.09
CA CYS A 51 -2.24 -11.71 -4.99
C CYS A 51 -2.61 -13.14 -4.69
N SER A 52 -2.79 -13.93 -5.74
CA SER A 52 -3.11 -15.35 -5.55
C SER A 52 -1.91 -16.14 -5.06
N LYS A 53 -0.72 -15.56 -5.15
CA LYS A 53 0.50 -16.25 -4.73
C LYS A 53 0.97 -15.87 -3.34
N THR A 54 0.14 -15.20 -2.58
CA THR A 54 0.49 -14.88 -1.21
C THR A 54 -0.30 -15.79 -0.27
N THR A 55 -0.12 -15.63 1.03
CA THR A 55 -0.78 -16.49 1.99
C THR A 55 -2.25 -16.11 2.13
N ASN A 56 -3.03 -17.06 2.63
CA ASN A 56 -4.43 -16.80 2.90
C ASN A 56 -4.59 -15.73 3.97
N GLU A 57 -3.69 -15.72 4.94
CA GLU A 57 -3.74 -14.72 6.01
C GLU A 57 -3.54 -13.32 5.45
N MET A 58 -2.59 -13.17 4.52
CA MET A 58 -2.34 -11.87 3.94
C MET A 58 -3.54 -11.40 3.13
N ASN A 59 -4.15 -12.30 2.34
CA ASN A 59 -5.32 -11.94 1.57
C ASN A 59 -6.49 -11.57 2.45
N PHE A 60 -6.66 -12.29 3.56
CA PHE A 60 -7.73 -11.98 4.49
C PHE A 60 -7.53 -10.58 5.10
N MET A 61 -6.30 -10.27 5.50
CA MET A 61 -6.02 -8.97 6.08
C MET A 61 -6.19 -7.84 5.07
N ALA A 62 -5.78 -8.08 3.82
CA ALA A 62 -5.93 -7.06 2.78
C ALA A 62 -7.41 -6.77 2.55
N GLN A 63 -8.23 -7.80 2.49
CA GLN A 63 -9.66 -7.63 2.29
C GLN A 63 -10.31 -6.94 3.48
N LYS A 64 -9.92 -7.34 4.69
CA LYS A 64 -10.44 -6.73 5.89
C LYS A 64 -10.07 -5.26 5.97
N PHE A 65 -8.82 -4.94 5.66
CA PHE A 65 -8.37 -3.55 5.68
C PHE A 65 -9.19 -2.72 4.70
N THR A 66 -9.39 -3.24 3.48
CA THR A 66 -10.10 -2.50 2.45
C THR A 66 -11.54 -2.23 2.87
N ARG A 67 -12.23 -3.24 3.38
CA ARG A 67 -13.64 -3.10 3.70
C ARG A 67 -13.89 -2.40 5.01
N VAL A 68 -13.11 -2.70 6.03
CA VAL A 68 -13.37 -2.16 7.37
C VAL A 68 -12.71 -0.80 7.54
N VAL A 69 -11.46 -0.66 7.15
CA VAL A 69 -10.73 0.58 7.37
C VAL A 69 -11.02 1.59 6.28
N MET A 70 -10.98 1.16 5.03
CA MET A 70 -11.15 2.10 3.90
C MET A 70 -12.60 2.21 3.45
N GLY A 71 -13.46 1.32 3.89
CA GLY A 71 -14.87 1.38 3.52
C GLY A 71 -15.13 1.10 2.06
N SER A 72 -14.29 0.28 1.44
CA SER A 72 -14.39 0.02 0.01
C SER A 72 -14.53 -1.47 -0.25
N ASN A 73 -15.20 -1.83 -1.33
CA ASN A 73 -15.27 -3.20 -1.80
C ASN A 73 -14.42 -3.42 -3.03
N ASN A 74 -13.57 -2.46 -3.37
CA ASN A 74 -12.76 -2.54 -4.58
C ASN A 74 -11.53 -3.39 -4.32
N VAL A 75 -11.71 -4.70 -4.27
CA VAL A 75 -10.64 -5.66 -4.05
C VAL A 75 -10.62 -6.60 -5.23
N ASP A 76 -9.47 -6.82 -5.79
CA ASP A 76 -9.34 -7.76 -6.89
C ASP A 76 -8.00 -8.47 -6.77
N SER A 77 -7.74 -9.40 -7.65
CA SER A 77 -6.52 -10.17 -7.57
C SER A 77 -5.90 -10.23 -8.94
N CYS A 78 -4.63 -10.49 -9.02
CA CYS A 78 -3.98 -10.67 -10.30
C CYS A 78 -4.50 -11.91 -11.02
N ASN A 79 -5.01 -12.82 -10.22
CA ASN A 79 -5.77 -13.89 -10.74
C ASN A 79 -5.07 -14.84 -11.58
N ARG A 80 -3.92 -14.72 -11.96
CA ARG A 80 -3.23 -15.67 -12.61
C ARG A 80 -1.92 -15.30 -12.70
N THR A 81 -1.08 -15.99 -12.66
CA THR A 81 0.26 -15.64 -12.77
C THR A 81 1.13 -16.85 -12.80
#